data_5a46d857fb215ffe5ffeef43aff6a2e0
#
_entry.id   5a46d857fb215ffe5ffeef43aff6a2e0
#
_cell.length_a   1.000
_cell.length_b   1.000
_cell.length_c   1.000
_cell.angle_alpha   90.00
_cell.angle_beta   90.00
_cell.angle_gamma   90.00
#
_symmetry.space_group_name_H-M   'P 1'
#
loop_
_entity.id
_entity.type
_entity.pdbx_description
1 polymer ?
#
loop_
_entity_poly.entity_id
_entity_poly.type
_entity_poly.pdbx_seq_one_letter_code
_entity_poly.pdbx_strand_id
1 'polypeptide(L)'
;CHEFNLTPHFFNSEYSRSSIQGGYQLAKELFRKPLDCTAVFAATDSNALGILTAADEMGIDIPGHLSLIGFDNISATALSRIDLTTVDQPKRVMAVQAVDMLRDKIENGTQGYVHQILLPTLIQRGTCRKLDPSK
;
A
#
# COMPACT_ATOMS: atom_id res chain seq x y z
N CYS A 1 -11.60 3.78 -8.78
CA CYS A 1 -11.19 4.19 -10.14
C CYS A 1 -12.38 4.52 -11.01
N HIS A 2 -13.44 3.68 -11.07
CA HIS A 2 -14.63 3.95 -11.94
C HIS A 2 -15.29 5.30 -11.64
N GLU A 3 -15.42 5.71 -10.39
CA GLU A 3 -16.02 6.98 -9.98
C GLU A 3 -15.28 8.21 -10.56
N PHE A 4 -13.99 8.08 -10.83
CA PHE A 4 -13.12 9.14 -11.35
C PHE A 4 -12.70 8.90 -12.81
N ASN A 5 -13.35 7.97 -13.53
CA ASN A 5 -13.00 7.58 -14.90
C ASN A 5 -11.52 7.22 -15.11
N LEU A 6 -10.89 6.61 -14.08
CA LEU A 6 -9.51 6.13 -14.14
C LEU A 6 -9.49 4.66 -14.55
N THR A 7 -8.61 4.31 -15.47
CA THR A 7 -8.31 2.92 -15.83
C THR A 7 -7.12 2.44 -14.99
N PRO A 8 -7.30 1.51 -14.06
CA PRO A 8 -6.17 0.98 -13.29
C PRO A 8 -5.34 0.04 -14.15
N HIS A 9 -4.02 0.19 -14.08
CA HIS A 9 -3.07 -0.76 -14.64
C HIS A 9 -2.60 -1.69 -13.51
N PHE A 10 -2.67 -2.99 -13.71
CA PHE A 10 -2.24 -3.97 -12.74
C PHE A 10 -0.87 -4.52 -13.13
N PHE A 11 0.12 -4.30 -12.25
CA PHE A 11 1.45 -4.89 -12.40
C PHE A 11 1.54 -6.08 -11.46
N ASN A 12 1.71 -7.26 -12.04
CA ASN A 12 1.94 -8.50 -11.31
C ASN A 12 3.11 -9.24 -11.96
N SER A 13 4.01 -9.78 -11.17
CA SER A 13 5.13 -10.57 -11.68
C SER A 13 5.33 -11.80 -10.81
N GLU A 14 6.15 -12.73 -11.27
CA GLU A 14 6.61 -13.89 -10.48
C GLU A 14 7.31 -13.46 -9.18
N TYR A 15 7.79 -12.21 -9.12
CA TYR A 15 8.44 -11.60 -7.96
C TYR A 15 7.45 -10.92 -7.00
N SER A 16 6.14 -10.99 -7.23
CA SER A 16 5.10 -10.29 -6.46
C SER A 16 4.91 -10.82 -5.04
N ARG A 17 5.99 -11.18 -4.38
CA ARG A 17 6.00 -11.44 -2.94
C ARG A 17 5.86 -10.12 -2.21
N SER A 18 5.10 -10.11 -1.12
CA SER A 18 5.00 -8.98 -0.19
C SER A 18 6.36 -8.77 0.50
N SER A 19 7.31 -8.16 -0.19
CA SER A 19 8.67 -7.95 0.28
C SER A 19 9.30 -6.71 -0.37
N ILE A 20 10.30 -6.14 0.28
CA ILE A 20 11.08 -5.01 -0.26
C ILE A 20 11.71 -5.42 -1.60
N GLN A 21 12.31 -6.60 -1.67
CA GLN A 21 12.93 -7.11 -2.89
C GLN A 21 11.92 -7.30 -4.03
N GLY A 22 10.71 -7.80 -3.73
CA GLY A 22 9.64 -7.93 -4.74
C GLY A 22 9.21 -6.58 -5.31
N GLY A 23 8.98 -5.60 -4.43
CA GLY A 23 8.65 -4.22 -4.84
C GLY A 23 9.76 -3.57 -5.67
N TYR A 24 11.02 -3.76 -5.27
CA TYR A 24 12.18 -3.26 -6.02
C TYR A 24 12.25 -3.83 -7.44
N GLN A 25 12.11 -5.14 -7.61
CA GLN A 25 12.19 -5.77 -8.93
C GLN A 25 11.03 -5.32 -9.85
N LEU A 26 9.81 -5.27 -9.31
CA LEU A 26 8.66 -4.75 -10.04
C LEU A 26 8.87 -3.30 -10.51
N ALA A 27 9.39 -2.45 -9.63
CA ALA A 27 9.67 -1.07 -9.96
C ALA A 27 10.77 -0.92 -11.01
N LYS A 28 11.83 -1.74 -10.97
CA LYS A 28 12.87 -1.76 -12.01
C LYS A 28 12.30 -2.12 -13.38
N GLU A 29 11.31 -2.99 -13.44
CA GLU A 29 10.62 -3.32 -14.70
C GLU A 29 9.70 -2.17 -15.15
N LEU A 30 8.93 -1.61 -14.22
CA LEU A 30 8.04 -0.48 -14.49
C LEU A 30 8.80 0.74 -15.02
N PHE A 31 9.94 1.08 -14.41
CA PHE A 31 10.71 2.27 -14.71
C PHE A 31 11.62 2.15 -15.93
N ARG A 32 11.74 0.96 -16.55
CA ARG A 32 12.45 0.78 -17.81
C ARG A 32 11.77 1.43 -19.01
N LYS A 33 10.48 1.71 -18.90
CA LYS A 33 9.68 2.36 -19.93
C LYS A 33 9.24 3.72 -19.44
N PRO A 34 8.90 4.65 -20.35
CA PRO A 34 8.22 5.88 -19.94
C PRO A 34 6.97 5.56 -19.12
N LEU A 35 6.83 6.26 -17.98
CA LEU A 35 5.67 6.07 -17.11
C LEU A 35 4.41 6.63 -17.81
N ASP A 36 3.39 5.79 -17.91
CA ASP A 36 2.06 6.15 -18.39
C ASP A 36 1.06 6.38 -17.24
N CYS A 37 1.57 6.41 -16.01
CA CYS A 37 0.82 6.66 -14.79
C CYS A 37 1.47 7.74 -13.93
N THR A 38 0.66 8.42 -13.13
CA THR A 38 1.09 9.48 -12.20
C THR A 38 1.06 9.04 -10.74
N ALA A 39 0.55 7.84 -10.48
CA ALA A 39 0.46 7.28 -9.14
C ALA A 39 0.57 5.76 -9.15
N VAL A 40 1.18 5.21 -8.11
CA VAL A 40 1.26 3.78 -7.83
C VAL A 40 0.70 3.49 -6.45
N PHE A 41 -0.16 2.49 -6.37
CA PHE A 41 -0.62 1.88 -5.14
C PHE A 41 0.13 0.55 -4.95
N ALA A 42 0.98 0.48 -3.96
CA ALA A 42 1.69 -0.73 -3.59
C ALA A 42 0.84 -1.57 -2.62
N ALA A 43 0.72 -2.86 -2.89
CA ALA A 43 -0.12 -3.78 -2.12
C ALA A 43 0.29 -3.88 -0.64
N THR A 44 1.55 -3.58 -0.31
CA THR A 44 2.07 -3.48 1.07
C THR A 44 3.11 -2.38 1.18
N ASP A 45 3.35 -1.90 2.40
CA ASP A 45 4.44 -0.95 2.68
C ASP A 45 5.82 -1.54 2.35
N SER A 46 6.00 -2.85 2.53
CA SER A 46 7.25 -3.52 2.14
C SER A 46 7.51 -3.39 0.64
N ASN A 47 6.48 -3.59 -0.20
CA ASN A 47 6.62 -3.34 -1.63
C ASN A 47 6.90 -1.85 -1.92
N ALA A 48 6.20 -0.93 -1.24
CA ALA A 48 6.42 0.50 -1.40
C ALA A 48 7.86 0.91 -1.08
N LEU A 49 8.47 0.37 -0.02
CA LEU A 49 9.88 0.61 0.31
C LEU A 49 10.83 0.14 -0.80
N GLY A 50 10.53 -0.99 -1.42
CA GLY A 50 11.28 -1.47 -2.59
C GLY A 50 11.14 -0.55 -3.79
N ILE A 51 9.92 -0.04 -4.04
CA ILE A 51 9.66 0.94 -5.12
C ILE A 51 10.43 2.24 -4.87
N LEU A 52 10.44 2.77 -3.64
CA LEU A 52 11.21 3.96 -3.27
C LEU A 52 12.71 3.77 -3.54
N THR A 53 13.24 2.60 -3.19
CA THR A 53 14.66 2.28 -3.45
C THR A 53 14.96 2.27 -4.94
N ALA A 54 14.13 1.63 -5.76
CA ALA A 54 14.32 1.60 -7.21
C ALA A 54 14.14 2.98 -7.85
N ALA A 55 13.20 3.79 -7.35
CA ALA A 55 12.97 5.16 -7.81
C ALA A 55 14.19 6.04 -7.57
N ASP A 56 14.78 5.98 -6.36
CA ASP A 56 16.00 6.71 -6.01
C ASP A 56 17.16 6.34 -6.93
N GLU A 57 17.41 5.04 -7.15
CA GLU A 57 18.46 4.56 -8.05
C GLU A 57 18.27 4.97 -9.52
N MET A 58 17.03 5.10 -9.97
CA MET A 58 16.70 5.41 -11.37
C MET A 58 16.37 6.89 -11.61
N GLY A 59 16.48 7.74 -10.59
CA GLY A 59 16.21 9.17 -10.69
C GLY A 59 14.74 9.52 -10.89
N ILE A 60 13.84 8.67 -10.45
CA ILE A 60 12.40 8.93 -10.43
C ILE A 60 12.04 9.69 -9.17
N ASP A 61 11.64 10.94 -9.31
CA ASP A 61 11.26 11.78 -8.19
C ASP A 61 9.87 11.39 -7.65
N ILE A 62 9.83 11.00 -6.38
CA ILE A 62 8.59 10.75 -5.62
C ILE A 62 8.51 11.81 -4.51
N PRO A 63 7.48 12.68 -4.54
CA PRO A 63 6.24 12.59 -5.33
C PRO A 63 6.25 13.39 -6.64
N GLY A 64 7.35 14.00 -7.05
CA GLY A 64 7.39 14.95 -8.18
C GLY A 64 6.95 14.35 -9.52
N HIS A 65 7.47 13.19 -9.91
CA HIS A 65 7.07 12.47 -11.11
C HIS A 65 5.96 11.46 -10.86
N LEU A 66 5.99 10.79 -9.69
CA LEU A 66 5.12 9.68 -9.35
C LEU A 66 4.68 9.75 -7.91
N SER A 67 3.39 9.76 -7.63
CA SER A 67 2.87 9.58 -6.27
C SER A 67 2.89 8.10 -5.89
N LEU A 68 3.21 7.80 -4.62
CA LEU A 68 3.26 6.43 -4.12
C LEU A 68 2.46 6.30 -2.82
N ILE A 69 1.59 5.28 -2.78
CA ILE A 69 0.82 4.90 -1.59
C ILE A 69 1.15 3.44 -1.25
N GLY A 70 1.40 3.18 0.02
CA GLY A 70 1.54 1.84 0.58
C GLY A 70 0.28 1.36 1.31
N PHE A 71 0.41 0.23 1.98
CA PHE A 71 -0.64 -0.38 2.79
C PHE A 71 0.01 -1.12 3.96
N ASP A 72 -0.53 -0.98 5.17
CA ASP A 72 -0.19 -1.59 6.46
C ASP A 72 0.24 -0.58 7.54
N ASN A 73 0.80 0.59 7.22
CA ASN A 73 1.37 1.55 8.15
C ASN A 73 2.38 0.89 9.12
N ILE A 74 3.40 0.22 8.57
CA ILE A 74 4.50 -0.30 9.37
C ILE A 74 5.36 0.86 9.91
N SER A 75 6.07 0.65 11.02
CA SER A 75 6.83 1.72 11.69
C SER A 75 7.87 2.40 10.80
N ALA A 76 8.46 1.68 9.86
CA ALA A 76 9.45 2.23 8.93
C ALA A 76 8.88 3.34 8.04
N THR A 77 7.58 3.33 7.73
CA THR A 77 6.94 4.33 6.85
C THR A 77 6.93 5.73 7.42
N ALA A 78 7.02 5.86 8.75
CA ALA A 78 7.04 7.14 9.45
C ALA A 78 8.44 7.74 9.62
N LEU A 79 9.49 7.07 9.16
CA LEU A 79 10.85 7.62 9.18
C LEU A 79 10.92 8.83 8.23
N SER A 80 11.54 9.93 8.69
CA SER A 80 11.55 11.22 7.99
C SER A 80 12.13 11.19 6.57
N ARG A 81 12.99 10.23 6.25
CA ARG A 81 13.54 10.04 4.91
C ARG A 81 12.65 9.17 4.01
N ILE A 82 11.70 8.45 4.58
CA ILE A 82 10.76 7.59 3.87
C ILE A 82 9.44 8.32 3.68
N ASP A 83 8.90 8.82 4.77
CA ASP A 83 7.69 9.65 4.85
C ASP A 83 6.55 9.15 3.95
N LEU A 84 6.34 7.81 3.95
CA LEU A 84 5.44 7.12 3.04
C LEU A 84 3.97 7.33 3.42
N THR A 85 3.18 7.83 2.50
CA THR A 85 1.72 7.81 2.55
C THR A 85 1.24 6.36 2.50
N THR A 86 0.39 5.96 3.43
CA THR A 86 -0.03 4.55 3.56
C THR A 86 -1.44 4.45 4.14
N VAL A 87 -2.02 3.26 4.05
CA VAL A 87 -3.30 2.93 4.66
C VAL A 87 -3.06 2.16 5.95
N ASP A 88 -3.51 2.72 7.08
CA ASP A 88 -3.44 2.08 8.39
C ASP A 88 -4.65 1.17 8.62
N GLN A 89 -4.39 -0.10 8.86
CA GLN A 89 -5.40 -1.05 9.30
C GLN A 89 -5.46 -1.05 10.83
N PRO A 90 -6.65 -1.13 11.45
CA PRO A 90 -6.79 -1.22 12.89
C PRO A 90 -6.36 -2.61 13.44
N LYS A 91 -5.10 -2.99 13.17
CA LYS A 91 -4.54 -4.35 13.41
C LYS A 91 -4.78 -4.87 14.82
N ARG A 92 -4.62 -4.00 15.83
CA ARG A 92 -4.85 -4.39 17.23
C ARG A 92 -6.31 -4.75 17.48
N VAL A 93 -7.23 -3.94 16.97
CA VAL A 93 -8.68 -4.18 17.11
C VAL A 93 -9.06 -5.47 16.38
N MET A 94 -8.56 -5.65 15.14
CA MET A 94 -8.74 -6.88 14.36
C MET A 94 -8.28 -8.11 15.14
N ALA A 95 -7.08 -8.07 15.72
CA ALA A 95 -6.55 -9.19 16.47
C ALA A 95 -7.37 -9.53 17.72
N VAL A 96 -7.73 -8.51 18.51
CA VAL A 96 -8.56 -8.70 19.71
C VAL A 96 -9.92 -9.31 19.34
N GLN A 97 -10.60 -8.73 18.37
CA GLN A 97 -11.92 -9.20 17.95
C GLN A 97 -11.86 -10.62 17.36
N ALA A 98 -10.83 -10.96 16.58
CA ALA A 98 -10.67 -12.30 16.06
C ALA A 98 -10.51 -13.34 17.18
N VAL A 99 -9.73 -13.02 18.22
CA VAL A 99 -9.57 -13.89 19.39
C VAL A 99 -10.86 -14.00 20.18
N ASP A 100 -11.57 -12.90 20.43
CA ASP A 100 -12.85 -12.91 21.14
C ASP A 100 -13.91 -13.73 20.40
N MET A 101 -14.00 -13.58 19.07
CA MET A 101 -14.93 -14.37 18.25
C MET A 101 -14.58 -15.87 18.28
N LEU A 102 -13.29 -16.22 18.29
CA LEU A 102 -12.86 -17.61 18.38
C LEU A 102 -13.19 -18.19 19.76
N ARG A 103 -12.90 -17.44 20.82
CA ARG A 103 -13.21 -17.85 22.19
C ARG A 103 -14.72 -18.10 22.35
N ASP A 104 -15.53 -17.20 21.87
CA ASP A 104 -16.99 -17.32 21.96
C ASP A 104 -17.51 -18.59 21.25
N LYS A 105 -16.95 -18.92 20.09
CA LYS A 105 -17.25 -20.16 19.39
C LYS A 105 -16.87 -21.41 20.19
N ILE A 106 -15.75 -21.40 20.86
CA ILE A 106 -15.24 -22.52 21.65
C ILE A 106 -16.04 -22.69 22.95
N GLU A 107 -16.24 -21.61 23.69
CA GLU A 107 -16.83 -21.64 25.02
C GLU A 107 -18.36 -21.73 24.98
N ASN A 108 -19.00 -21.00 24.07
CA ASN A 108 -20.47 -20.88 24.01
C ASN A 108 -21.12 -21.67 22.87
N GLY A 109 -20.30 -22.35 22.03
CA GLY A 109 -20.81 -23.14 20.92
C GLY A 109 -21.54 -22.31 19.85
N THR A 110 -21.23 -21.02 19.73
CA THR A 110 -21.89 -20.10 18.79
C THR A 110 -21.78 -20.63 17.37
N GLN A 111 -22.94 -20.92 16.76
CA GLN A 111 -23.06 -21.41 15.40
C GLN A 111 -23.15 -20.26 14.40
N GLY A 112 -22.65 -20.49 13.17
CA GLY A 112 -22.76 -19.55 12.07
C GLY A 112 -21.50 -18.70 11.82
N TYR A 113 -21.61 -17.83 10.80
CA TYR A 113 -20.56 -16.92 10.39
C TYR A 113 -20.84 -15.52 10.93
N VAL A 114 -19.83 -14.91 11.55
CA VAL A 114 -19.88 -13.51 11.96
C VAL A 114 -18.93 -12.73 11.04
N HIS A 115 -19.46 -11.71 10.39
CA HIS A 115 -18.68 -10.78 9.58
C HIS A 115 -18.58 -9.45 10.29
N GLN A 116 -17.35 -8.98 10.50
CA GLN A 116 -17.09 -7.67 11.06
C GLN A 116 -16.22 -6.87 10.11
N ILE A 117 -16.69 -5.69 9.76
CA ILE A 117 -15.97 -4.77 8.87
C ILE A 117 -15.35 -3.66 9.72
N LEU A 118 -14.03 -3.53 9.63
CA LEU A 118 -13.28 -2.46 10.25
C LEU A 118 -12.74 -1.54 9.17
N LEU A 119 -13.02 -0.25 9.27
CA LEU A 119 -12.58 0.71 8.27
C LEU A 119 -11.11 1.08 8.50
N PRO A 120 -10.27 1.03 7.46
CA PRO A 120 -8.90 1.52 7.52
C PRO A 120 -8.88 3.05 7.46
N THR A 121 -7.73 3.65 7.78
CA THR A 121 -7.51 5.10 7.74
C THR A 121 -6.35 5.43 6.82
N LEU A 122 -6.52 6.42 5.95
CA LEU A 122 -5.41 6.95 5.15
C LEU A 122 -4.51 7.82 6.03
N ILE A 123 -3.23 7.49 6.05
CA ILE A 123 -2.17 8.27 6.69
C ILE A 123 -1.39 8.99 5.60
N GLN A 124 -1.75 10.24 5.36
CA GLN A 124 -1.10 11.08 4.36
C GLN A 124 0.25 11.57 4.87
N ARG A 125 1.30 11.40 4.03
CA ARG A 125 2.68 11.85 4.26
C ARG A 125 3.27 12.41 2.98
N GLY A 126 4.60 12.41 2.83
CA GLY A 126 5.32 13.10 1.75
C GLY A 126 5.33 12.44 0.39
N THR A 127 4.95 11.17 0.24
CA THR A 127 5.06 10.45 -1.05
C THR A 127 3.90 10.68 -2.02
N CYS A 128 2.95 11.54 -1.70
CA CYS A 128 1.85 11.91 -2.58
C CYS A 128 1.75 13.40 -2.75
N ARG A 129 1.43 13.84 -3.98
CA ARG A 129 1.13 15.24 -4.28
C ARG A 129 -0.20 15.38 -5.00
N LYS A 130 -0.77 16.56 -4.92
CA LYS A 130 -1.89 16.95 -5.77
C LYS A 130 -1.39 17.10 -7.21
N LEU A 131 -2.11 16.51 -8.16
CA LEU A 131 -1.86 16.73 -9.57
C LEU A 131 -2.28 18.15 -9.95
N ASP A 132 -1.46 18.80 -10.77
CA ASP A 132 -1.83 20.05 -11.43
C ASP A 132 -2.65 19.67 -12.68
N PRO A 133 -3.93 20.04 -12.76
CA PRO A 133 -4.78 19.69 -13.91
C PRO A 133 -4.37 20.40 -15.21
N SER A 134 -3.38 21.30 -15.15
CA SER A 134 -2.86 22.04 -16.31
C SER A 134 -1.62 21.39 -16.96
N LYS A 135 -1.17 20.23 -16.47
CA LYS A 135 -0.03 19.49 -17.03
C LYS A 135 -0.41 18.15 -17.60
#